data_b607bcb74b45cbcf792bb2b35cb2430d
#
_entry.id   b607bcb74b45cbcf792bb2b35cb2430d
#
_cell.length_a   1.000
_cell.length_b   1.000
_cell.length_c   1.000
_cell.angle_alpha   90.00
_cell.angle_beta   90.00
_cell.angle_gamma   90.00
#
_symmetry.space_group_name_H-M   'P 1'
#
loop_
_entity.id
_entity.type
_entity.pdbx_description
1 polymer ?
#
loop_
_entity_poly.entity_id
_entity_poly.type
_entity_poly.pdbx_seq_one_letter_code
_entity_poly.pdbx_strand_id
1 'polypeptide(L)'
;HIRDMVVASLAHPGNIWAQPLIEQLKLARDSVSQMTIIYNKAGFAVVIDDFWDPNSQLLEYDELFQKLNVHKILLFPSQQTAEERNQKRSGAGDASQYIADGIHAVYESLKRDISRLEQQGWIIADTTDKTVETTVAYILSRAADLG
;
A
#
# COMPACT_ATOMS: atom_id res chain seq x y z
N HIS A 1 -0.36 11.93 7.52
CA HIS A 1 0.60 11.28 6.61
C HIS A 1 1.97 11.98 6.65
N ILE A 2 3.07 11.24 6.36
CA ILE A 2 4.42 11.86 6.27
C ILE A 2 4.47 12.93 5.18
N ARG A 3 3.76 12.75 4.06
CA ARG A 3 3.63 13.80 3.03
C ARG A 3 3.02 15.10 3.56
N ASP A 4 2.17 15.05 4.57
CA ASP A 4 1.54 16.24 5.17
C ASP A 4 2.55 17.08 5.99
N MET A 5 3.75 16.56 6.21
CA MET A 5 4.87 17.32 6.80
C MET A 5 5.58 18.24 5.79
N VAL A 6 5.32 18.07 4.50
CA VAL A 6 5.86 18.93 3.45
C VAL A 6 5.11 20.24 3.46
N VAL A 7 5.77 21.32 3.87
CA VAL A 7 5.15 22.67 4.01
C VAL A 7 5.26 23.53 2.75
N ALA A 8 6.05 23.09 1.76
CA ALA A 8 6.22 23.78 0.48
C ALA A 8 6.47 22.75 -0.63
N SER A 9 6.11 23.10 -1.86
CA SER A 9 6.33 22.25 -3.05
C SER A 9 5.68 20.87 -2.98
N LEU A 10 4.61 20.71 -2.19
CA LEU A 10 3.83 19.47 -2.19
C LEU A 10 3.28 19.22 -3.61
N ALA A 11 3.59 18.06 -4.18
CA ALA A 11 3.05 17.65 -5.47
C ALA A 11 1.54 17.42 -5.33
N HIS A 12 0.76 18.14 -6.13
CA HIS A 12 -0.67 17.92 -6.23
C HIS A 12 -0.97 16.87 -7.29
N PRO A 13 -2.02 16.09 -7.11
CA PRO A 13 -2.48 15.18 -8.15
C PRO A 13 -2.95 16.00 -9.36
N GLY A 14 -2.14 15.97 -10.42
CA GLY A 14 -2.49 16.49 -11.74
C GLY A 14 -2.59 15.33 -12.71
N ASN A 15 -1.45 14.87 -13.22
CA ASN A 15 -1.38 13.61 -13.93
C ASN A 15 -1.03 12.50 -12.96
N ILE A 16 -1.66 11.33 -13.13
CA ILE A 16 -1.31 10.12 -12.38
C ILE A 16 0.20 9.86 -12.58
N TRP A 17 0.89 9.64 -11.46
CA TRP A 17 2.31 9.31 -11.48
C TRP A 17 3.22 10.39 -12.09
N ALA A 18 2.87 11.67 -11.94
CA ALA A 18 3.78 12.75 -12.29
C ALA A 18 5.10 12.61 -11.51
N GLN A 19 6.23 12.91 -12.16
CA GLN A 19 7.57 12.72 -11.58
C GLN A 19 7.74 13.34 -10.17
N PRO A 20 7.29 14.58 -9.91
CA PRO A 20 7.39 15.16 -8.56
C PRO A 20 6.60 14.36 -7.50
N LEU A 21 5.47 13.74 -7.87
CA LEU A 21 4.70 12.88 -6.96
C LEU A 21 5.46 11.59 -6.66
N ILE A 22 6.03 10.95 -7.68
CA ILE A 22 6.83 9.72 -7.53
C ILE A 22 8.00 9.98 -6.58
N GLU A 23 8.73 11.07 -6.75
CA GLU A 23 9.86 11.44 -5.90
C GLU A 23 9.44 11.68 -4.45
N GLN A 24 8.30 12.36 -4.22
CA GLN A 24 7.79 12.58 -2.87
C GLN A 24 7.27 11.29 -2.22
N LEU A 25 6.67 10.38 -2.97
CA LEU A 25 6.27 9.08 -2.47
C LEU A 25 7.49 8.25 -2.05
N LYS A 26 8.53 8.23 -2.90
CA LYS A 26 9.79 7.57 -2.56
C LYS A 26 10.38 8.11 -1.27
N LEU A 27 10.54 9.43 -1.16
CA LEU A 27 11.09 10.06 0.04
C LEU A 27 10.26 9.77 1.30
N ALA A 28 8.93 9.75 1.18
CA ALA A 28 8.05 9.40 2.28
C ALA A 28 8.27 7.95 2.74
N ARG A 29 8.38 6.99 1.82
CA ARG A 29 8.62 5.57 2.11
C ARG A 29 10.00 5.33 2.71
N ASP A 30 11.04 5.96 2.18
CA ASP A 30 12.39 5.93 2.76
C ASP A 30 12.37 6.44 4.22
N SER A 31 11.65 7.53 4.49
CA SER A 31 11.50 8.09 5.84
C SER A 31 10.74 7.13 6.78
N VAL A 32 9.62 6.53 6.32
CA VAL A 32 8.86 5.53 7.08
C VAL A 32 9.73 4.32 7.41
N SER A 33 10.55 3.86 6.45
CA SER A 33 11.46 2.74 6.65
C SER A 33 12.45 3.00 7.79
N GLN A 34 13.08 4.17 7.81
CA GLN A 34 14.01 4.55 8.86
C GLN A 34 13.32 4.69 10.22
N MET A 35 12.15 5.33 10.27
CA MET A 35 11.35 5.45 11.50
C MET A 35 10.96 4.06 12.03
N THR A 36 10.55 3.15 11.15
CA THR A 36 10.16 1.78 11.54
C THR A 36 11.32 1.04 12.19
N ILE A 37 12.53 1.14 11.66
CA ILE A 37 13.73 0.54 12.25
C ILE A 37 14.00 1.10 13.65
N ILE A 38 13.85 2.41 13.84
CA ILE A 38 14.06 3.07 15.14
C ILE A 38 13.04 2.57 16.17
N TYR A 39 11.76 2.57 15.82
CA TYR A 39 10.69 2.12 16.73
C TYR A 39 10.79 0.63 17.06
N ASN A 40 11.11 -0.20 16.07
CA ASN A 40 11.29 -1.64 16.29
C ASN A 40 12.46 -1.93 17.22
N LYS A 41 13.59 -1.23 17.10
CA LYS A 41 14.72 -1.31 18.04
C LYS A 41 14.34 -0.91 19.47
N ALA A 42 13.36 -0.03 19.64
CA ALA A 42 12.82 0.36 20.94
C ALA A 42 11.75 -0.61 21.47
N GLY A 43 11.49 -1.72 20.77
CA GLY A 43 10.56 -2.77 21.20
C GLY A 43 9.11 -2.56 20.78
N PHE A 44 8.83 -1.62 19.87
CA PHE A 44 7.49 -1.40 19.35
C PHE A 44 7.21 -2.23 18.11
N ALA A 45 5.99 -2.80 18.02
CA ALA A 45 5.45 -3.27 16.76
C ALA A 45 5.00 -2.07 15.92
N VAL A 46 5.30 -2.12 14.62
CA VAL A 46 4.96 -1.04 13.69
C VAL A 46 4.09 -1.59 12.56
N VAL A 47 3.03 -0.89 12.23
CA VAL A 47 2.19 -1.17 11.07
C VAL A 47 2.36 -0.03 10.08
N ILE A 48 2.69 -0.38 8.83
CA ILE A 48 2.75 0.56 7.70
C ILE A 48 1.54 0.30 6.82
N ASP A 49 0.72 1.33 6.61
CA ASP A 49 -0.39 1.31 5.66
C ASP A 49 -0.01 2.14 4.44
N ASP A 50 0.12 1.48 3.30
CA ASP A 50 0.49 2.09 2.02
C ASP A 50 -0.31 1.42 0.88
N PHE A 51 -0.29 2.00 -0.30
CA PHE A 51 -0.91 1.44 -1.49
C PHE A 51 0.15 0.80 -2.40
N TRP A 52 -0.28 -0.18 -3.21
CA TRP A 52 0.59 -0.73 -4.24
C TRP A 52 0.95 0.33 -5.29
N ASP A 53 2.24 0.58 -5.46
CA ASP A 53 2.75 1.54 -6.43
C ASP A 53 3.32 0.81 -7.66
N PRO A 54 2.65 0.92 -8.83
CA PRO A 54 3.13 0.28 -10.05
C PRO A 54 4.51 0.73 -10.52
N ASN A 55 4.97 1.92 -10.08
CA ASN A 55 6.26 2.48 -10.53
C ASN A 55 7.43 1.87 -9.74
N SER A 56 7.32 1.84 -8.43
CA SER A 56 8.41 1.34 -7.57
C SER A 56 8.21 -0.09 -7.10
N GLN A 57 6.97 -0.61 -7.16
CA GLN A 57 6.60 -1.91 -6.59
C GLN A 57 7.02 -2.02 -5.11
N LEU A 58 7.03 -0.89 -4.40
CA LEU A 58 7.42 -0.75 -3.00
C LEU A 58 8.86 -1.19 -2.68
N LEU A 59 9.77 -1.11 -3.67
CA LEU A 59 11.20 -1.44 -3.47
C LEU A 59 11.88 -0.59 -2.40
N GLU A 60 11.31 0.56 -2.07
CA GLU A 60 11.78 1.41 -0.97
C GLU A 60 11.71 0.71 0.40
N TYR A 61 10.91 -0.35 0.53
CA TYR A 61 10.81 -1.15 1.75
C TYR A 61 11.74 -2.37 1.79
N ASP A 62 12.53 -2.62 0.75
CA ASP A 62 13.40 -3.81 0.69
C ASP A 62 14.39 -3.89 1.87
N GLU A 63 14.90 -2.75 2.33
CA GLU A 63 15.77 -2.70 3.51
C GLU A 63 15.05 -3.20 4.78
N LEU A 64 13.77 -2.85 4.96
CA LEU A 64 12.96 -3.36 6.06
C LEU A 64 12.76 -4.87 5.96
N PHE A 65 12.45 -5.36 4.77
CA PHE A 65 12.20 -6.79 4.53
C PHE A 65 13.44 -7.64 4.79
N GLN A 66 14.64 -7.08 4.62
CA GLN A 66 15.90 -7.76 4.90
C GLN A 66 16.31 -7.69 6.39
N LYS A 67 15.97 -6.60 7.09
CA LYS A 67 16.46 -6.35 8.45
C LYS A 67 15.50 -6.76 9.55
N LEU A 68 14.21 -6.85 9.24
CA LEU A 68 13.16 -7.11 10.22
C LEU A 68 12.30 -8.31 9.78
N ASN A 69 11.70 -8.98 10.77
CA ASN A 69 10.64 -9.94 10.48
C ASN A 69 9.36 -9.17 10.13
N VAL A 70 8.99 -9.15 8.85
CA VAL A 70 7.89 -8.34 8.32
C VAL A 70 6.86 -9.24 7.64
N HIS A 71 5.61 -9.18 8.09
CA HIS A 71 4.49 -9.74 7.38
C HIS A 71 4.03 -8.75 6.30
N LYS A 72 4.11 -9.18 5.04
CA LYS A 72 3.71 -8.40 3.86
C LYS A 72 2.28 -8.80 3.50
N ILE A 73 1.35 -7.85 3.55
CA ILE A 73 -0.07 -8.13 3.35
C ILE A 73 -0.60 -7.23 2.24
N LEU A 74 -1.22 -7.83 1.24
CA LEU A 74 -1.95 -7.13 0.19
C LEU A 74 -3.45 -7.35 0.40
N LEU A 75 -4.18 -6.27 0.76
CA LEU A 75 -5.63 -6.27 0.75
C LEU A 75 -6.10 -6.10 -0.70
N PHE A 76 -6.70 -7.14 -1.25
CA PHE A 76 -6.99 -7.21 -2.68
C PHE A 76 -8.46 -7.56 -2.95
N PRO A 77 -9.38 -6.58 -2.85
CA PRO A 77 -10.77 -6.76 -3.29
C PRO A 77 -10.84 -6.89 -4.81
N SER A 78 -12.00 -7.25 -5.36
CA SER A 78 -12.23 -7.09 -6.79
C SER A 78 -12.08 -5.61 -7.20
N GLN A 79 -11.67 -5.35 -8.43
CA GLN A 79 -11.52 -3.97 -8.93
C GLN A 79 -12.82 -3.20 -8.80
N GLN A 80 -13.95 -3.81 -9.17
CA GLN A 80 -15.26 -3.21 -9.03
C GLN A 80 -15.55 -2.79 -7.58
N THR A 81 -15.27 -3.67 -6.61
CA THR A 81 -15.45 -3.34 -5.18
C THR A 81 -14.56 -2.19 -4.73
N ALA A 82 -13.32 -2.11 -5.23
CA ALA A 82 -12.41 -1.01 -4.92
C ALA A 82 -12.93 0.33 -5.48
N GLU A 83 -13.43 0.32 -6.71
CA GLU A 83 -14.03 1.49 -7.37
C GLU A 83 -15.30 1.95 -6.64
N GLU A 84 -16.20 1.04 -6.28
CA GLU A 84 -17.42 1.34 -5.52
C GLU A 84 -17.09 1.93 -4.14
N ARG A 85 -16.12 1.37 -3.43
CA ARG A 85 -15.65 1.88 -2.13
C ARG A 85 -15.03 3.28 -2.28
N ASN A 86 -14.28 3.51 -3.35
CA ASN A 86 -13.73 4.83 -3.66
C ASN A 86 -14.85 5.85 -3.92
N GLN A 87 -15.81 5.51 -4.76
CA GLN A 87 -16.92 6.40 -5.08
C GLN A 87 -17.73 6.78 -3.85
N LYS A 88 -18.04 5.81 -2.97
CA LYS A 88 -18.74 6.05 -1.69
C LYS A 88 -17.96 6.99 -0.76
N ARG A 89 -16.64 6.92 -0.77
CA ARG A 89 -15.76 7.71 0.12
C ARG A 89 -15.47 9.10 -0.42
N SER A 90 -15.23 9.23 -1.72
CA SER A 90 -14.74 10.47 -2.36
C SER A 90 -15.86 11.30 -3.01
N GLY A 91 -17.05 10.74 -3.18
CA GLY A 91 -18.13 11.38 -3.92
C GLY A 91 -17.85 11.49 -5.43
N ALA A 92 -18.53 12.43 -6.11
CA ALA A 92 -18.31 12.74 -7.52
C ALA A 92 -17.44 14.00 -7.65
N GLY A 93 -16.42 13.97 -8.54
CA GLY A 93 -15.55 15.12 -8.81
C GLY A 93 -14.21 14.71 -9.37
N ASP A 94 -13.36 15.69 -9.70
CA ASP A 94 -12.04 15.46 -10.31
C ASP A 94 -11.13 14.57 -9.44
N ALA A 95 -11.19 14.73 -8.12
CA ALA A 95 -10.45 13.88 -7.20
C ALA A 95 -10.87 12.41 -7.27
N SER A 96 -12.17 12.14 -7.46
CA SER A 96 -12.69 10.77 -7.61
C SER A 96 -12.22 10.12 -8.90
N GLN A 97 -12.20 10.88 -10.01
CA GLN A 97 -11.68 10.37 -11.30
C GLN A 97 -10.19 10.07 -11.22
N TYR A 98 -9.40 10.96 -10.65
CA TYR A 98 -7.97 10.74 -10.45
C TYR A 98 -7.68 9.45 -9.67
N ILE A 99 -8.45 9.19 -8.60
CA ILE A 99 -8.29 7.96 -7.81
C ILE A 99 -8.76 6.73 -8.60
N ALA A 100 -9.85 6.84 -9.39
CA ALA A 100 -10.33 5.75 -10.23
C ALA A 100 -9.28 5.32 -11.27
N ASP A 101 -8.65 6.29 -11.93
CA ASP A 101 -7.55 6.03 -12.86
C ASP A 101 -6.35 5.38 -12.15
N GLY A 102 -6.05 5.81 -10.91
CA GLY A 102 -5.04 5.17 -10.06
C GLY A 102 -5.39 3.72 -9.71
N ILE A 103 -6.63 3.44 -9.36
CA ILE A 103 -7.12 2.07 -9.11
C ILE A 103 -6.90 1.20 -10.34
N HIS A 104 -7.30 1.68 -11.53
CA HIS A 104 -7.10 0.93 -12.76
C HIS A 104 -5.63 0.59 -13.01
N ALA A 105 -4.72 1.56 -12.90
CA ALA A 105 -3.28 1.35 -13.09
C ALA A 105 -2.70 0.34 -12.06
N VAL A 106 -3.14 0.39 -10.81
CA VAL A 106 -2.76 -0.55 -9.76
C VAL A 106 -3.21 -1.97 -10.11
N TYR A 107 -4.46 -2.15 -10.54
CA TYR A 107 -4.98 -3.49 -10.87
C TYR A 107 -4.32 -4.08 -12.11
N GLU A 108 -4.01 -3.29 -13.13
CA GLU A 108 -3.25 -3.74 -14.29
C GLU A 108 -1.81 -4.19 -13.91
N SER A 109 -1.18 -3.53 -12.96
CA SER A 109 0.11 -3.98 -12.43
C SER A 109 -0.05 -5.28 -11.63
N LEU A 110 -0.99 -5.33 -10.69
CA LEU A 110 -1.20 -6.49 -9.82
C LEU A 110 -1.60 -7.75 -10.58
N LYS A 111 -2.39 -7.66 -11.64
CA LYS A 111 -2.71 -8.82 -12.50
C LYS A 111 -1.45 -9.52 -13.02
N ARG A 112 -0.38 -8.79 -13.26
CA ARG A 112 0.90 -9.34 -13.72
C ARG A 112 1.78 -9.85 -12.58
N ASP A 113 1.70 -9.18 -11.43
CA ASP A 113 2.66 -9.36 -10.35
C ASP A 113 2.19 -10.27 -9.23
N ILE A 114 0.89 -10.54 -9.09
CA ILE A 114 0.30 -11.21 -7.92
C ILE A 114 0.93 -12.58 -7.63
N SER A 115 1.14 -13.41 -8.66
CA SER A 115 1.76 -14.74 -8.47
C SER A 115 3.20 -14.64 -7.99
N ARG A 116 3.94 -13.60 -8.41
CA ARG A 116 5.29 -13.33 -7.94
C ARG A 116 5.27 -12.87 -6.48
N LEU A 117 4.32 -12.03 -6.11
CA LEU A 117 4.16 -11.55 -4.73
C LEU A 117 3.86 -12.72 -3.77
N GLU A 118 2.98 -13.63 -4.15
CA GLU A 118 2.72 -14.85 -3.37
C GLU A 118 4.00 -15.68 -3.17
N GLN A 119 4.78 -15.89 -4.23
CA GLN A 119 6.07 -16.59 -4.15
C GLN A 119 7.09 -15.87 -3.26
N GLN A 120 6.99 -14.56 -3.13
CA GLN A 120 7.81 -13.72 -2.25
C GLN A 120 7.27 -13.63 -0.82
N GLY A 121 6.26 -14.44 -0.46
CA GLY A 121 5.71 -14.53 0.88
C GLY A 121 4.71 -13.42 1.24
N TRP A 122 4.10 -12.75 0.25
CA TRP A 122 2.98 -11.85 0.51
C TRP A 122 1.72 -12.64 0.85
N ILE A 123 1.00 -12.21 1.87
CA ILE A 123 -0.34 -12.68 2.19
C ILE A 123 -1.32 -11.90 1.33
N ILE A 124 -1.93 -12.55 0.34
CA ILE A 124 -2.95 -11.92 -0.50
C ILE A 124 -4.32 -12.16 0.16
N ALA A 125 -4.92 -11.10 0.66
CA ALA A 125 -6.21 -11.15 1.34
C ALA A 125 -7.31 -10.59 0.43
N ASP A 126 -8.12 -11.46 -0.18
CA ASP A 126 -9.33 -11.03 -0.87
C ASP A 126 -10.33 -10.45 0.15
N THR A 127 -10.69 -9.19 -0.05
CA THR A 127 -11.60 -8.45 0.82
C THR A 127 -12.90 -8.06 0.11
N THR A 128 -13.23 -8.66 -1.02
CA THR A 128 -14.40 -8.32 -1.86
C THR A 128 -15.68 -8.30 -1.04
N ASP A 129 -16.04 -9.45 -0.47
CA ASP A 129 -17.26 -9.64 0.32
C ASP A 129 -16.96 -9.96 1.79
N LYS A 130 -15.83 -9.48 2.30
CA LYS A 130 -15.39 -9.76 3.67
C LYS A 130 -15.66 -8.58 4.60
N THR A 131 -16.01 -8.91 5.84
CA THR A 131 -15.99 -7.92 6.92
C THR A 131 -14.55 -7.68 7.39
N VAL A 132 -14.35 -6.62 8.16
CA VAL A 132 -13.05 -6.34 8.78
C VAL A 132 -12.61 -7.51 9.66
N GLU A 133 -13.52 -8.04 10.48
CA GLU A 133 -13.25 -9.15 11.42
C GLU A 133 -12.81 -10.42 10.70
N THR A 134 -13.51 -10.80 9.61
CA THR A 134 -13.14 -11.97 8.83
C THR A 134 -11.82 -11.79 8.10
N THR A 135 -11.53 -10.58 7.62
CA THR A 135 -10.26 -10.24 6.98
C THR A 135 -9.11 -10.33 7.99
N VAL A 136 -9.27 -9.74 9.18
CA VAL A 136 -8.26 -9.78 10.24
C VAL A 136 -8.01 -11.22 10.69
N ALA A 137 -9.05 -12.01 10.92
CA ALA A 137 -8.90 -13.42 11.31
C ALA A 137 -8.12 -14.22 10.26
N TYR A 138 -8.40 -14.01 8.97
CA TYR A 138 -7.66 -14.63 7.88
C TYR A 138 -6.18 -14.24 7.90
N ILE A 139 -5.89 -12.93 7.99
CA ILE A 139 -4.51 -12.42 8.02
C ILE A 139 -3.73 -13.01 9.20
N LEU A 140 -4.31 -13.02 10.40
CA LEU A 140 -3.65 -13.55 11.59
C LEU A 140 -3.36 -15.04 11.47
N SER A 141 -4.29 -15.84 10.89
CA SER A 141 -4.06 -17.26 10.66
C SER A 141 -2.89 -17.48 9.70
N ARG A 142 -2.83 -16.71 8.60
CA ARG A 142 -1.75 -16.85 7.60
C ARG A 142 -0.40 -16.35 8.13
N ALA A 143 -0.41 -15.28 8.94
CA ALA A 143 0.81 -14.77 9.57
C ALA A 143 1.41 -15.77 10.56
N ALA A 144 0.56 -16.49 11.31
CA ALA A 144 1.01 -17.53 12.23
C ALA A 144 1.67 -18.73 11.50
N ASP A 145 1.24 -19.03 10.28
CA ASP A 145 1.82 -20.09 9.46
C ASP A 145 3.21 -19.74 8.89
N LEU A 146 3.54 -18.45 8.85
CA LEU A 146 4.79 -17.91 8.29
C LEU A 146 5.87 -17.59 9.37
N GLY A 147 5.50 -17.61 10.63
CA GLY A 147 6.38 -17.37 11.78
C GLY A 147 6.95 -18.62 12.31
#